data_e5079bc97fb6cdca8bce6e1173909910
#
_entry.id   e5079bc97fb6cdca8bce6e1173909910
#
_cell.length_a   1.000
_cell.length_b   1.000
_cell.length_c   1.000
_cell.angle_alpha   90.00
_cell.angle_beta   90.00
_cell.angle_gamma   90.00
#
_symmetry.space_group_name_H-M   'P 1'
#
loop_
_entity.id
_entity.type
_entity.pdbx_description
1 polymer ?
#
loop_
_entity_poly.entity_id
_entity_poly.type
_entity_poly.pdbx_seq_one_letter_code
_entity_poly.pdbx_strand_id
1 'polypeptide(L)'
;MKKNKIQILIILTILMFTMLACEASVSTAKITDAYLTPNEDGSGNFTVFSGDQTFYCVVKVANAPEDTTLKAVWTAVDVEGVDPNLFISEFELTTESENEFTFNLQNDQLWPSGSYKVEIFMNGTLEKTLEFEVQ
;
A
#
# COMPACT_ATOMS: atom_id res chain seq x y z
N MET A 1 26.52 54.93 -2.52
CA MET A 1 26.14 53.91 -3.52
C MET A 1 26.71 52.53 -3.23
N LYS A 2 27.86 52.35 -2.66
CA LYS A 2 28.38 51.01 -2.30
C LYS A 2 27.62 50.34 -1.18
N LYS A 3 27.10 51.07 -0.18
CA LYS A 3 26.30 50.50 0.94
C LYS A 3 24.98 49.86 0.48
N ASN A 4 24.30 50.45 -0.47
CA ASN A 4 23.02 49.94 -0.96
C ASN A 4 23.17 48.64 -1.76
N LYS A 5 24.26 48.45 -2.48
CA LYS A 5 24.55 47.23 -3.23
C LYS A 5 24.84 46.05 -2.30
N ILE A 6 25.55 46.30 -1.20
CA ILE A 6 25.85 45.28 -0.18
C ILE A 6 24.58 44.89 0.58
N GLN A 7 23.73 45.88 0.92
CA GLN A 7 22.43 45.56 1.57
C GLN A 7 21.51 44.78 0.67
N ILE A 8 21.42 45.07 -0.61
CA ILE A 8 20.63 44.34 -1.59
C ILE A 8 21.18 42.92 -1.76
N LEU A 9 22.50 42.77 -1.78
CA LEU A 9 23.14 41.46 -1.88
C LEU A 9 22.85 40.56 -0.64
N ILE A 10 22.90 41.15 0.56
CA ILE A 10 22.59 40.47 1.82
C ILE A 10 21.12 40.05 1.86
N ILE A 11 20.20 40.93 1.44
CA ILE A 11 18.77 40.62 1.38
C ILE A 11 18.49 39.50 0.38
N LEU A 12 19.16 39.54 -0.79
CA LEU A 12 19.01 38.49 -1.81
C LEU A 12 19.54 37.12 -1.33
N THR A 13 20.66 37.15 -0.58
CA THR A 13 21.24 35.91 -0.01
C THR A 13 20.36 35.32 1.09
N ILE A 14 19.75 36.17 1.94
CA ILE A 14 18.79 35.73 2.96
C ILE A 14 17.52 35.16 2.31
N LEU A 15 17.04 35.76 1.21
CA LEU A 15 15.87 35.27 0.49
C LEU A 15 16.14 33.93 -0.20
N MET A 16 17.36 33.65 -0.64
CA MET A 16 17.73 32.32 -1.19
C MET A 16 17.82 31.23 -0.14
N PHE A 17 18.20 31.57 1.11
CA PHE A 17 18.25 30.58 2.20
C PHE A 17 16.86 30.19 2.74
N THR A 18 15.85 31.02 2.56
CA THR A 18 14.49 30.71 3.01
C THR A 18 13.75 29.75 2.08
N MET A 19 14.23 29.52 0.85
CA MET A 19 13.62 28.57 -0.08
C MET A 19 14.13 27.13 0.07
N LEU A 20 15.09 26.86 0.94
CA LEU A 20 15.64 25.52 1.21
C LEU A 20 15.03 24.85 2.43
N ALA A 21 14.03 25.45 3.07
CA ALA A 21 13.24 24.80 4.10
C ALA A 21 12.03 24.03 3.51
N CYS A 22 12.21 23.30 2.42
CA CYS A 22 11.38 22.16 2.14
C CYS A 22 11.84 21.08 3.14
N GLU A 23 11.15 20.99 4.28
CA GLU A 23 11.20 19.80 5.11
C GLU A 23 10.72 18.64 4.26
N ALA A 24 11.66 17.89 3.70
CA ALA A 24 11.38 16.54 3.25
C ALA A 24 11.07 15.75 4.52
N SER A 25 9.81 15.68 4.93
CA SER A 25 9.36 14.73 5.94
C SER A 25 9.57 13.35 5.36
N VAL A 26 10.72 12.73 5.66
CA VAL A 26 10.99 11.35 5.30
C VAL A 26 10.10 10.51 6.21
N SER A 27 8.99 10.00 5.65
CA SER A 27 8.18 9.01 6.33
C SER A 27 9.04 7.76 6.55
N THR A 28 9.19 7.33 7.80
CA THR A 28 9.83 6.06 8.17
C THR A 28 8.85 4.90 8.16
N ALA A 29 7.62 5.14 7.77
CA ALA A 29 6.59 4.12 7.64
C ALA A 29 7.02 3.04 6.66
N LYS A 30 6.86 1.79 7.05
CA LYS A 30 7.18 0.63 6.21
C LYS A 30 6.24 -0.53 6.47
N ILE A 31 6.00 -1.33 5.45
CA ILE A 31 5.38 -2.64 5.59
C ILE A 31 6.48 -3.62 6.05
N THR A 32 6.30 -4.19 7.24
CA THR A 32 7.25 -5.15 7.82
C THR A 32 6.94 -6.57 7.41
N ASP A 33 5.66 -6.88 7.15
CA ASP A 33 5.20 -8.17 6.70
C ASP A 33 3.87 -8.04 5.96
N ALA A 34 3.63 -8.92 5.00
CA ALA A 34 2.34 -9.06 4.34
C ALA A 34 2.18 -10.50 3.86
N TYR A 35 1.05 -11.11 4.12
CA TYR A 35 0.77 -12.48 3.75
C TYR A 35 -0.73 -12.74 3.55
N LEU A 36 -1.04 -13.88 2.94
CA LEU A 36 -2.40 -14.31 2.65
C LEU A 36 -2.78 -15.53 3.49
N THR A 37 -4.04 -15.61 3.89
CA THR A 37 -4.60 -16.73 4.63
C THR A 37 -6.09 -16.88 4.35
N PRO A 38 -6.66 -18.11 4.39
CA PRO A 38 -8.11 -18.30 4.39
C PRO A 38 -8.75 -18.13 5.77
N ASN A 39 -7.93 -17.90 6.80
CA ASN A 39 -8.39 -17.84 8.19
C ASN A 39 -8.67 -16.41 8.63
N GLU A 40 -9.87 -16.16 9.11
CA GLU A 40 -10.28 -14.83 9.59
C GLU A 40 -9.43 -14.31 10.76
N ASP A 41 -8.89 -15.23 11.58
CA ASP A 41 -7.99 -14.89 12.69
C ASP A 41 -6.57 -14.50 12.24
N GLY A 42 -6.29 -14.50 10.93
CA GLY A 42 -4.99 -14.17 10.37
C GLY A 42 -3.94 -15.27 10.52
N SER A 43 -4.31 -16.47 10.98
CA SER A 43 -3.34 -17.55 11.18
C SER A 43 -2.89 -18.21 9.87
N GLY A 44 -1.59 -18.51 9.79
CA GLY A 44 -0.99 -19.19 8.65
C GLY A 44 -0.61 -18.25 7.51
N ASN A 45 0.14 -18.77 6.56
CA ASN A 45 0.57 -18.08 5.34
C ASN A 45 0.39 -19.04 4.17
N PHE A 46 -0.46 -18.67 3.24
CA PHE A 46 -0.90 -19.53 2.14
C PHE A 46 -0.76 -18.82 0.81
N THR A 47 -0.39 -19.58 -0.21
CA THR A 47 -0.33 -19.13 -1.60
C THR A 47 -1.26 -19.92 -2.52
N VAL A 48 -1.95 -20.92 -1.97
CA VAL A 48 -2.92 -21.76 -2.68
C VAL A 48 -4.22 -21.80 -1.88
N PHE A 49 -5.32 -21.55 -2.56
CA PHE A 49 -6.67 -21.49 -1.99
C PHE A 49 -7.61 -22.40 -2.76
N SER A 50 -8.69 -22.82 -2.13
CA SER A 50 -9.85 -23.41 -2.82
C SER A 50 -10.88 -22.33 -3.16
N GLY A 51 -11.67 -22.60 -4.19
CA GLY A 51 -12.60 -21.61 -4.75
C GLY A 51 -13.72 -21.16 -3.79
N ASP A 52 -13.96 -21.86 -2.71
CA ASP A 52 -14.98 -21.56 -1.69
C ASP A 52 -14.46 -20.72 -0.53
N GLN A 53 -13.16 -20.40 -0.51
CA GLN A 53 -12.53 -19.67 0.58
C GLN A 53 -12.61 -18.15 0.41
N THR A 54 -12.64 -17.45 1.53
CA THR A 54 -12.36 -16.01 1.60
C THR A 54 -10.86 -15.80 1.62
N PHE A 55 -10.38 -14.79 0.91
CA PHE A 55 -8.97 -14.42 0.93
C PHE A 55 -8.77 -13.26 1.91
N TYR A 56 -7.97 -13.50 2.93
CA TYR A 56 -7.55 -12.45 3.87
C TYR A 56 -6.10 -12.08 3.58
N CYS A 57 -5.85 -10.79 3.45
CA CYS A 57 -4.51 -10.23 3.32
C CYS A 57 -4.17 -9.49 4.61
N VAL A 58 -3.23 -10.02 5.36
CA VAL A 58 -2.73 -9.41 6.60
C VAL A 58 -1.51 -8.57 6.27
N VAL A 59 -1.53 -7.31 6.67
CA VAL A 59 -0.46 -6.34 6.43
C VAL A 59 0.01 -5.79 7.76
N LYS A 60 1.30 -5.93 8.06
CA LYS A 60 1.94 -5.37 9.24
C LYS A 60 2.79 -4.18 8.87
N VAL A 61 2.62 -3.10 9.59
CA VAL A 61 3.34 -1.85 9.36
C VAL A 61 4.11 -1.42 10.59
N ALA A 62 5.19 -0.69 10.40
CA ALA A 62 5.96 -0.06 11.47
C ALA A 62 6.15 1.42 11.17
N ASN A 63 6.19 2.22 12.24
CA ASN A 63 6.43 3.66 12.18
C ASN A 63 5.45 4.40 11.27
N ALA A 64 4.22 3.90 11.12
CA ALA A 64 3.18 4.57 10.35
C ALA A 64 2.58 5.70 11.20
N PRO A 65 2.76 6.97 10.81
CA PRO A 65 2.04 8.06 11.46
C PRO A 65 0.55 7.94 11.21
N GLU A 66 -0.24 8.61 12.04
CA GLU A 66 -1.65 8.85 11.75
C GLU A 66 -1.79 9.42 10.33
N ASP A 67 -2.88 9.13 9.65
CA ASP A 67 -3.14 9.52 8.26
C ASP A 67 -2.32 8.76 7.20
N THR A 68 -1.59 7.71 7.55
CA THR A 68 -1.00 6.81 6.57
C THR A 68 -2.12 6.02 5.88
N THR A 69 -2.17 6.05 4.55
CA THR A 69 -3.16 5.27 3.79
C THR A 69 -2.58 3.94 3.36
N LEU A 70 -3.37 2.88 3.52
CA LEU A 70 -3.10 1.55 2.99
C LEU A 70 -4.20 1.16 2.02
N LYS A 71 -3.84 0.67 0.86
CA LYS A 71 -4.80 0.21 -0.14
C LYS A 71 -4.41 -1.17 -0.65
N ALA A 72 -5.39 -2.07 -0.70
CA ALA A 72 -5.26 -3.38 -1.32
C ALA A 72 -6.02 -3.39 -2.64
N VAL A 73 -5.36 -3.79 -3.72
CA VAL A 73 -5.95 -3.93 -5.06
C VAL A 73 -5.87 -5.39 -5.48
N TRP A 74 -7.01 -5.99 -5.74
CA TRP A 74 -7.15 -7.41 -6.11
C TRP A 74 -7.35 -7.54 -7.62
N THR A 75 -6.59 -8.44 -8.23
CA THR A 75 -6.59 -8.66 -9.68
C THR A 75 -6.61 -10.15 -9.99
N ALA A 76 -7.46 -10.56 -10.94
CA ALA A 76 -7.40 -11.87 -11.59
C ALA A 76 -6.35 -11.79 -12.72
N VAL A 77 -5.20 -12.43 -12.53
CA VAL A 77 -4.07 -12.31 -13.45
C VAL A 77 -4.27 -13.18 -14.69
N ASP A 78 -4.46 -14.49 -14.44
CA ASP A 78 -4.73 -15.49 -15.49
C ASP A 78 -5.71 -16.52 -14.91
N VAL A 79 -6.97 -16.28 -15.14
CA VAL A 79 -8.08 -16.99 -14.51
C VAL A 79 -9.03 -17.51 -15.57
N GLU A 80 -9.50 -18.74 -15.39
CA GLU A 80 -10.42 -19.41 -16.30
C GLU A 80 -11.70 -18.58 -16.50
N GLY A 81 -12.03 -18.31 -17.75
CA GLY A 81 -13.27 -17.65 -18.16
C GLY A 81 -13.28 -16.12 -18.03
N VAL A 82 -12.16 -15.50 -17.68
CA VAL A 82 -12.05 -14.03 -17.60
C VAL A 82 -10.84 -13.51 -18.38
N ASP A 83 -10.90 -12.24 -18.74
CA ASP A 83 -9.77 -11.58 -19.41
C ASP A 83 -8.54 -11.49 -18.50
N PRO A 84 -7.31 -11.56 -19.06
CA PRO A 84 -6.08 -11.39 -18.30
C PRO A 84 -6.03 -10.05 -17.56
N ASN A 85 -5.50 -10.06 -16.34
CA ASN A 85 -5.33 -8.87 -15.51
C ASN A 85 -6.64 -8.10 -15.24
N LEU A 86 -7.73 -8.85 -15.02
CA LEU A 86 -9.01 -8.27 -14.69
C LEU A 86 -8.99 -7.70 -13.26
N PHE A 87 -9.27 -6.41 -13.14
CA PHE A 87 -9.51 -5.76 -11.84
C PHE A 87 -10.73 -6.38 -11.16
N ILE A 88 -10.59 -6.77 -9.89
CA ILE A 88 -11.68 -7.33 -9.11
C ILE A 88 -12.24 -6.29 -8.13
N SER A 89 -11.39 -5.78 -7.25
CA SER A 89 -11.80 -4.86 -6.19
C SER A 89 -10.60 -4.13 -5.61
N GLU A 90 -10.86 -3.00 -4.99
CA GLU A 90 -9.88 -2.30 -4.16
C GLU A 90 -10.53 -1.81 -2.86
N PHE A 91 -9.73 -1.74 -1.82
CA PHE A 91 -10.15 -1.21 -0.54
C PHE A 91 -9.01 -0.38 0.07
N GLU A 92 -9.33 0.85 0.49
CA GLU A 92 -8.40 1.75 1.14
C GLU A 92 -8.84 2.03 2.58
N LEU A 93 -7.88 2.08 3.48
CA LEU A 93 -8.08 2.50 4.85
C LEU A 93 -6.99 3.48 5.27
N THR A 94 -7.27 4.24 6.31
CA THR A 94 -6.33 5.17 6.92
C THR A 94 -5.97 4.67 8.31
N THR A 95 -4.68 4.66 8.63
CA THR A 95 -4.20 4.22 9.93
C THR A 95 -4.48 5.27 10.99
N GLU A 96 -4.86 4.85 12.19
CA GLU A 96 -4.95 5.71 13.37
C GLU A 96 -3.76 5.47 14.31
N SER A 97 -3.61 4.27 14.80
CA SER A 97 -2.49 3.86 15.67
C SER A 97 -2.17 2.38 15.59
N GLU A 98 -2.92 1.65 14.78
CA GLU A 98 -2.75 0.22 14.60
C GLU A 98 -1.48 -0.06 13.78
N ASN A 99 -0.92 -1.23 13.99
CA ASN A 99 0.24 -1.73 13.25
C ASN A 99 -0.03 -3.01 12.44
N GLU A 100 -1.26 -3.49 12.49
CA GLU A 100 -1.71 -4.64 11.72
C GLU A 100 -3.10 -4.39 11.14
N PHE A 101 -3.25 -4.68 9.86
CA PHE A 101 -4.47 -4.48 9.08
C PHE A 101 -4.81 -5.74 8.31
N THR A 102 -6.09 -6.04 8.18
CA THR A 102 -6.56 -7.16 7.40
C THR A 102 -7.54 -6.68 6.33
N PHE A 103 -7.20 -6.95 5.09
CA PHE A 103 -8.10 -6.79 3.94
C PHE A 103 -8.68 -8.14 3.59
N ASN A 104 -9.92 -8.19 3.15
CA ASN A 104 -10.51 -9.43 2.68
C ASN A 104 -11.18 -9.28 1.32
N LEU A 105 -11.27 -10.40 0.62
CA LEU A 105 -11.99 -10.52 -0.63
C LEU A 105 -12.88 -11.76 -0.56
N GLN A 106 -14.18 -11.55 -0.70
CA GLN A 106 -15.22 -12.58 -0.68
C GLN A 106 -15.96 -12.63 -2.01
N ASN A 107 -16.54 -13.77 -2.31
CA ASN A 107 -17.46 -13.94 -3.41
C ASN A 107 -18.67 -14.76 -2.97
N ASP A 108 -19.85 -14.45 -3.46
CA ASP A 108 -21.05 -15.21 -3.22
C ASP A 108 -21.07 -16.54 -4.00
N GLN A 109 -20.18 -16.69 -4.97
CA GLN A 109 -19.98 -17.89 -5.78
C GLN A 109 -18.54 -18.38 -5.63
N LEU A 110 -18.26 -19.56 -6.18
CA LEU A 110 -16.91 -20.09 -6.22
C LEU A 110 -15.98 -19.17 -7.04
N TRP A 111 -14.80 -18.95 -6.51
CA TRP A 111 -13.72 -18.31 -7.28
C TRP A 111 -13.26 -19.24 -8.39
N PRO A 112 -13.17 -18.77 -9.64
CA PRO A 112 -12.61 -19.57 -10.72
C PRO A 112 -11.15 -19.94 -10.45
N SER A 113 -10.74 -21.11 -10.95
CA SER A 113 -9.34 -21.55 -10.86
C SER A 113 -8.43 -20.66 -11.68
N GLY A 114 -7.24 -20.38 -11.17
CA GLY A 114 -6.23 -19.58 -11.85
C GLY A 114 -5.34 -18.80 -10.90
N SER A 115 -4.58 -17.88 -11.49
CA SER A 115 -3.62 -17.03 -10.80
C SER A 115 -4.21 -15.67 -10.48
N TYR A 116 -4.01 -15.24 -9.25
CA TYR A 116 -4.49 -13.97 -8.71
C TYR A 116 -3.34 -13.20 -8.06
N LYS A 117 -3.54 -11.92 -7.83
CA LYS A 117 -2.63 -11.11 -7.01
C LYS A 117 -3.39 -10.08 -6.18
N VAL A 118 -2.77 -9.68 -5.08
CA VAL A 118 -3.12 -8.48 -4.35
C VAL A 118 -1.91 -7.56 -4.26
N GLU A 119 -2.11 -6.31 -4.60
CA GLU A 119 -1.10 -5.26 -4.54
C GLU A 119 -1.39 -4.33 -3.38
N ILE A 120 -0.40 -4.12 -2.52
CA ILE A 120 -0.52 -3.27 -1.33
C ILE A 120 0.22 -1.98 -1.57
N PHE A 121 -0.53 -0.88 -1.50
CA PHE A 121 -0.02 0.49 -1.63
C PHE A 121 -0.02 1.16 -0.27
N MET A 122 1.03 1.90 0.00
CA MET A 122 1.13 2.79 1.15
C MET A 122 1.31 4.23 0.65
N ASN A 123 0.42 5.12 1.06
CA ASN A 123 0.41 6.53 0.60
C ASN A 123 0.49 6.65 -0.93
N GLY A 124 -0.20 5.77 -1.66
CA GLY A 124 -0.24 5.76 -3.11
C GLY A 124 0.95 5.09 -3.81
N THR A 125 1.93 4.60 -3.06
CA THR A 125 3.11 3.90 -3.61
C THR A 125 2.96 2.39 -3.42
N LEU A 126 3.19 1.62 -4.50
CA LEU A 126 3.19 0.16 -4.45
C LEU A 126 4.37 -0.35 -3.61
N GLU A 127 4.07 -1.08 -2.52
CA GLU A 127 5.06 -1.59 -1.58
C GLU A 127 5.20 -3.12 -1.63
N LYS A 128 4.11 -3.85 -1.84
CA LYS A 128 4.07 -5.32 -1.87
C LYS A 128 3.12 -5.82 -2.94
N THR A 129 3.52 -6.90 -3.60
CA THR A 129 2.66 -7.71 -4.46
C THR A 129 2.69 -9.14 -3.95
N LEU A 130 1.53 -9.68 -3.64
CA LEU A 130 1.34 -11.07 -3.21
C LEU A 130 0.59 -11.82 -4.31
N GLU A 131 1.21 -12.86 -4.83
CA GLU A 131 0.62 -13.74 -5.83
C GLU A 131 0.09 -15.01 -5.17
N PHE A 132 -1.03 -15.51 -5.67
CA PHE A 132 -1.65 -16.74 -5.18
C PHE A 132 -2.44 -17.44 -6.26
N GLU A 133 -2.76 -18.69 -6.02
CA GLU A 133 -3.52 -19.54 -6.93
C GLU A 133 -4.80 -20.04 -6.27
N VAL A 134 -5.83 -20.21 -7.08
CA VAL A 134 -7.08 -20.88 -6.73
C VAL A 134 -7.16 -22.17 -7.54
N GLN A 135 -7.43 -23.27 -6.84
CA GLN A 135 -7.54 -24.62 -7.42
C GLN A 135 -8.92 -25.23 -7.14
#